data_c5bcab988ddef2c199feeeba24c7625e
#
_entry.id   c5bcab988ddef2c199feeeba24c7625e
#
_cell.length_a   1.000
_cell.length_b   1.000
_cell.length_c   1.000
_cell.angle_alpha   90.00
_cell.angle_beta   90.00
_cell.angle_gamma   90.00
#
_symmetry.space_group_name_H-M   'P 1'
#
loop_
_entity.id
_entity.type
_entity.pdbx_description
1 polymer ?
#
loop_
_entity_poly.entity_id
_entity_poly.type
_entity_poly.pdbx_seq_one_letter_code
_entity_poly.pdbx_strand_id
1 'polypeptide(L)'
;MELLLLDLNEKRIRTAIIFTTHATASDSKFVDVILKNKFKTKILFIADEVHATGSAKQRDALLPEYDYRIGLSATPERMFDEGGTSLIRNYFGDKSFEFTIADALSTINPLTGRSFLNHFTYHPIFVELTPSENKRFNKYSQQIAILKAQDEYDPDDLQKLYDRRAAVSKNAEGKYYALSKLFDQLIPESIVDTILFVSDKQIKGAFDILSEKHIKRAKITERESASKVVNNDGDTERQEIISQFNQRQLQVLVGIKCLDEGIDIPNARIAILMSSSTNPREFVQRVGRVIRQAPNKKTSKIYDFIAFSDSTAGLLEKEAKRAQLIAANADNYNEVREAFSQRGVNLDANQ
;
A
#
# COMPACT_ATOMS: atom_id res chain seq x y z
N MET A 1 8.25 20.39 -23.99
CA MET A 1 8.80 21.07 -22.79
C MET A 1 9.59 22.30 -23.16
N GLU A 2 10.55 22.25 -24.09
CA GLU A 2 11.38 23.41 -24.49
C GLU A 2 10.55 24.63 -24.92
N LEU A 3 9.53 24.45 -25.77
CA LEU A 3 8.61 25.53 -26.17
C LEU A 3 7.84 26.13 -24.95
N LEU A 4 7.39 25.32 -24.02
CA LEU A 4 6.71 25.79 -22.82
C LEU A 4 7.64 26.66 -21.96
N LEU A 5 8.89 26.25 -21.83
CA LEU A 5 9.91 26.98 -21.09
C LEU A 5 10.31 28.28 -21.79
N LEU A 6 10.34 28.27 -23.11
CA LEU A 6 10.55 29.48 -23.90
C LEU A 6 9.42 30.50 -23.67
N ASP A 7 8.17 30.06 -23.73
CA ASP A 7 7.00 30.93 -23.51
C ASP A 7 6.97 31.51 -22.09
N LEU A 8 7.41 30.75 -21.09
CA LEU A 8 7.61 31.26 -19.71
C LEU A 8 8.72 32.32 -19.65
N ASN A 9 9.87 32.07 -20.28
CA ASN A 9 11.00 32.99 -20.27
C ASN A 9 10.70 34.30 -21.01
N GLU A 10 9.93 34.22 -22.10
CA GLU A 10 9.47 35.38 -22.86
C GLU A 10 8.23 36.06 -22.26
N LYS A 11 7.74 35.57 -21.10
CA LYS A 11 6.55 36.07 -20.41
C LYS A 11 5.25 35.99 -21.23
N ARG A 12 5.19 35.11 -22.22
CA ARG A 12 3.96 34.83 -22.98
C ARG A 12 2.92 34.13 -22.09
N ILE A 13 3.39 33.29 -21.16
CA ILE A 13 2.61 32.70 -20.10
C ILE A 13 3.21 33.06 -18.73
N ARG A 14 2.38 33.10 -17.69
CA ARG A 14 2.81 33.47 -16.33
C ARG A 14 3.15 32.27 -15.46
N THR A 15 2.50 31.16 -15.69
CA THR A 15 2.62 29.92 -14.89
C THR A 15 2.45 28.72 -15.78
N ALA A 16 3.21 27.68 -15.53
CA ALA A 16 3.03 26.37 -16.14
C ALA A 16 3.11 25.27 -15.08
N ILE A 17 2.36 24.19 -15.27
CA ILE A 17 2.42 22.99 -14.46
C ILE A 17 2.83 21.84 -15.36
N ILE A 18 3.86 21.12 -14.96
CA ILE A 18 4.38 19.95 -15.68
C ILE A 18 4.16 18.73 -14.79
N PHE A 19 3.34 17.79 -15.25
CA PHE A 19 3.19 16.49 -14.63
C PHE A 19 4.10 15.48 -15.31
N THR A 20 4.87 14.76 -14.52
CA THR A 20 5.79 13.74 -15.05
C THR A 20 5.91 12.57 -14.08
N THR A 21 6.38 11.42 -14.57
CA THR A 21 6.73 10.28 -13.72
C THR A 21 8.13 10.47 -13.11
N HIS A 22 8.43 9.77 -12.00
CA HIS A 22 9.78 9.77 -11.42
C HIS A 22 10.84 9.33 -12.43
N ALA A 23 10.53 8.31 -13.24
CA ALA A 23 11.45 7.81 -14.28
C ALA A 23 11.76 8.89 -15.34
N THR A 24 10.74 9.65 -15.77
CA THR A 24 10.93 10.74 -16.72
C THR A 24 11.65 11.93 -16.08
N ALA A 25 11.34 12.26 -14.84
CA ALA A 25 12.01 13.35 -14.12
C ALA A 25 13.52 13.09 -13.91
N SER A 26 13.92 11.81 -13.85
CA SER A 26 15.32 11.37 -13.72
C SER A 26 16.01 11.10 -15.06
N ASP A 27 15.27 11.16 -16.18
CA ASP A 27 15.84 10.93 -17.51
C ASP A 27 16.77 12.09 -17.89
N SER A 28 17.93 11.75 -18.44
CA SER A 28 18.96 12.73 -18.79
C SER A 28 18.46 13.83 -19.73
N LYS A 29 17.55 13.52 -20.65
CA LYS A 29 16.98 14.52 -21.58
C LYS A 29 16.09 15.51 -20.85
N PHE A 30 15.31 15.04 -19.86
CA PHE A 30 14.48 15.92 -19.02
C PHE A 30 15.35 16.81 -18.16
N VAL A 31 16.32 16.21 -17.47
CA VAL A 31 17.31 16.91 -16.63
C VAL A 31 18.06 17.96 -17.43
N ASP A 32 18.57 17.62 -18.61
CA ASP A 32 19.28 18.52 -19.51
C ASP A 32 18.45 19.74 -19.91
N VAL A 33 17.15 19.55 -20.17
CA VAL A 33 16.27 20.67 -20.52
C VAL A 33 16.09 21.61 -19.33
N ILE A 34 15.97 21.10 -18.11
CA ILE A 34 15.91 21.92 -16.92
C ILE A 34 17.23 22.68 -16.71
N LEU A 35 18.38 21.99 -16.77
CA LEU A 35 19.70 22.58 -16.51
C LEU A 35 20.14 23.60 -17.56
N LYS A 36 19.81 23.38 -18.84
CA LYS A 36 20.20 24.27 -19.97
C LYS A 36 19.36 25.53 -20.03
N ASN A 37 18.14 25.51 -19.49
CA ASN A 37 17.29 26.68 -19.46
C ASN A 37 17.57 27.52 -18.23
N LYS A 38 18.18 28.70 -18.40
CA LYS A 38 18.34 29.68 -17.33
C LYS A 38 16.98 30.33 -17.06
N PHE A 39 16.25 29.76 -16.12
CA PHE A 39 14.94 30.26 -15.74
C PHE A 39 15.04 31.59 -15.03
N LYS A 40 14.28 32.56 -15.52
CA LYS A 40 14.02 33.81 -14.78
C LYS A 40 12.86 33.66 -13.79
N THR A 41 12.08 32.62 -13.94
CA THR A 41 10.92 32.27 -13.10
C THR A 41 11.33 31.22 -12.08
N LYS A 42 10.73 31.32 -10.88
CA LYS A 42 10.98 30.37 -9.82
C LYS A 42 10.32 29.02 -10.08
N ILE A 43 11.01 27.94 -9.74
CA ILE A 43 10.54 26.58 -9.94
C ILE A 43 10.22 25.94 -8.60
N LEU A 44 8.98 25.44 -8.46
CA LEU A 44 8.57 24.57 -7.37
C LEU A 44 8.58 23.13 -7.84
N PHE A 45 9.37 22.29 -7.20
CA PHE A 45 9.38 20.84 -7.38
C PHE A 45 8.51 20.18 -6.31
N ILE A 46 7.51 19.41 -6.74
CA ILE A 46 6.67 18.60 -5.85
C ILE A 46 6.88 17.14 -6.22
N ALA A 47 7.44 16.37 -5.29
CA ALA A 47 7.64 14.92 -5.44
C ALA A 47 6.59 14.17 -4.62
N ASP A 48 5.61 13.57 -5.28
CA ASP A 48 4.71 12.58 -4.66
C ASP A 48 5.46 11.25 -4.49
N GLU A 49 5.15 10.50 -3.44
CA GLU A 49 5.91 9.30 -3.05
C GLU A 49 7.43 9.56 -3.03
N VAL A 50 7.82 10.65 -2.37
CA VAL A 50 9.19 11.18 -2.37
C VAL A 50 10.27 10.15 -2.04
N HIS A 51 9.91 9.09 -1.30
CA HIS A 51 10.83 7.99 -1.00
C HIS A 51 11.42 7.32 -2.26
N ALA A 52 10.71 7.36 -3.39
CA ALA A 52 11.20 6.81 -4.64
C ALA A 52 12.43 7.57 -5.15
N THR A 53 12.49 8.89 -4.96
CA THR A 53 13.59 9.75 -5.42
C THR A 53 14.92 9.46 -4.72
N GLY A 54 14.92 8.81 -3.54
CA GLY A 54 16.15 8.37 -2.86
C GLY A 54 16.84 7.17 -3.51
N SER A 55 16.20 6.50 -4.49
CA SER A 55 16.81 5.35 -5.17
C SER A 55 17.92 5.77 -6.14
N ALA A 56 18.90 4.87 -6.38
CA ALA A 56 19.98 5.12 -7.33
C ALA A 56 19.49 5.46 -8.75
N LYS A 57 18.31 4.97 -9.14
CA LYS A 57 17.72 5.21 -10.47
C LYS A 57 16.98 6.55 -10.59
N GLN A 58 16.54 7.14 -9.48
CA GLN A 58 15.64 8.30 -9.51
C GLN A 58 16.20 9.55 -8.82
N ARG A 59 17.36 9.44 -8.16
CA ARG A 59 18.00 10.58 -7.48
C ARG A 59 18.42 11.71 -8.42
N ASP A 60 18.60 11.43 -9.71
CA ASP A 60 18.96 12.45 -10.69
C ASP A 60 17.83 13.47 -10.96
N ALA A 61 16.60 13.19 -10.49
CA ALA A 61 15.52 14.15 -10.44
C ALA A 61 15.70 15.25 -9.38
N LEU A 62 16.62 15.08 -8.42
CA LEU A 62 16.84 16.00 -7.31
C LEU A 62 17.81 17.12 -7.70
N LEU A 63 17.35 18.04 -8.55
CA LEU A 63 18.18 19.12 -9.10
C LEU A 63 18.32 20.29 -8.12
N PRO A 64 19.52 20.87 -7.95
CA PRO A 64 19.73 22.05 -7.14
C PRO A 64 19.03 23.32 -7.68
N GLU A 65 18.67 23.35 -8.96
CA GLU A 65 18.03 24.45 -9.67
C GLU A 65 16.57 24.69 -9.23
N TYR A 66 15.95 23.76 -8.54
CA TYR A 66 14.61 23.97 -7.99
C TYR A 66 14.65 24.89 -6.78
N ASP A 67 13.96 26.05 -6.87
CA ASP A 67 13.93 27.06 -5.80
C ASP A 67 13.15 26.61 -4.56
N TYR A 68 12.06 25.91 -4.78
CA TYR A 68 11.18 25.40 -3.73
C TYR A 68 10.97 23.91 -3.92
N ARG A 69 10.88 23.18 -2.81
CA ARG A 69 10.83 21.70 -2.83
C ARG A 69 9.83 21.23 -1.80
N ILE A 70 8.92 20.34 -2.23
CA ILE A 70 7.95 19.68 -1.36
C ILE A 70 8.02 18.18 -1.67
N GLY A 71 8.31 17.38 -0.65
CA GLY A 71 8.22 15.93 -0.72
C GLY A 71 6.97 15.44 -0.01
N LEU A 72 6.16 14.63 -0.67
CA LEU A 72 4.96 14.01 -0.12
C LEU A 72 5.19 12.50 0.02
N SER A 73 4.87 11.92 1.16
CA SER A 73 4.91 10.47 1.38
C SER A 73 4.12 10.08 2.62
N ALA A 74 3.45 8.94 2.59
CA ALA A 74 2.88 8.34 3.79
C ALA A 74 3.97 7.80 4.74
N THR A 75 5.15 7.45 4.20
CA THR A 75 6.30 6.92 4.93
C THR A 75 7.57 7.42 4.23
N PRO A 76 8.14 8.55 4.63
CA PRO A 76 9.28 9.16 3.95
C PRO A 76 10.58 8.36 4.11
N GLU A 77 10.69 7.56 5.16
CA GLU A 77 11.85 6.73 5.42
C GLU A 77 11.90 5.51 4.50
N ARG A 78 13.10 5.20 4.01
CA ARG A 78 13.34 4.03 3.16
C ARG A 78 13.82 2.88 4.03
N MET A 79 13.07 1.77 4.01
CA MET A 79 13.49 0.56 4.73
C MET A 79 14.82 0.04 4.17
N PHE A 80 15.79 -0.21 5.05
CA PHE A 80 17.12 -0.76 4.72
C PHE A 80 17.97 0.11 3.77
N ASP A 81 17.63 1.41 3.62
CA ASP A 81 18.37 2.36 2.79
C ASP A 81 18.50 3.71 3.53
N GLU A 82 19.40 3.74 4.49
CA GLU A 82 19.72 4.94 5.27
C GLU A 82 20.31 6.06 4.41
N GLY A 83 21.11 5.68 3.40
CA GLY A 83 21.72 6.62 2.46
C GLY A 83 20.66 7.35 1.64
N GLY A 84 19.69 6.62 1.09
CA GLY A 84 18.56 7.20 0.35
C GLY A 84 17.65 8.05 1.24
N THR A 85 17.42 7.65 2.50
CA THR A 85 16.67 8.42 3.48
C THR A 85 17.38 9.74 3.81
N SER A 86 18.69 9.70 4.05
CA SER A 86 19.51 10.89 4.33
C SER A 86 19.54 11.83 3.13
N LEU A 87 19.62 11.32 1.90
CA LEU A 87 19.56 12.11 0.69
C LEU A 87 18.26 12.90 0.59
N ILE A 88 17.11 12.26 0.83
CA ILE A 88 15.79 12.91 0.81
C ILE A 88 15.74 14.02 1.87
N ARG A 89 16.11 13.72 3.11
CA ARG A 89 16.12 14.71 4.21
C ARG A 89 17.00 15.92 3.90
N ASN A 90 18.21 15.68 3.39
CA ASN A 90 19.13 16.76 3.04
C ASN A 90 18.60 17.63 1.89
N TYR A 91 17.90 17.01 0.93
CA TYR A 91 17.41 17.75 -0.24
C TYR A 91 16.13 18.54 0.03
N PHE A 92 15.15 17.97 0.75
CA PHE A 92 13.87 18.64 1.06
C PHE A 92 13.93 19.47 2.35
N GLY A 93 14.95 19.25 3.21
CA GLY A 93 15.13 19.92 4.48
C GLY A 93 14.40 19.23 5.64
N ASP A 94 14.65 19.74 6.86
CA ASP A 94 14.17 19.13 8.11
C ASP A 94 12.74 19.51 8.49
N LYS A 95 12.14 20.49 7.77
CA LYS A 95 10.77 20.91 8.07
C LYS A 95 9.79 19.89 7.55
N SER A 96 9.08 19.22 8.44
CA SER A 96 8.03 18.28 8.11
C SER A 96 6.70 18.71 8.71
N PHE A 97 5.63 18.42 7.97
CA PHE A 97 4.28 18.44 8.47
C PHE A 97 3.75 17.01 8.38
N GLU A 98 3.27 16.49 9.49
CA GLU A 98 2.69 15.17 9.56
C GLU A 98 1.18 15.29 9.80
N PHE A 99 0.40 14.56 9.03
CA PHE A 99 -1.04 14.43 9.20
C PHE A 99 -1.36 12.94 9.32
N THR A 100 -1.45 12.49 10.56
CA THR A 100 -1.59 11.08 10.90
C THR A 100 -3.00 10.55 10.57
N ILE A 101 -3.18 9.21 10.61
CA ILE A 101 -4.52 8.60 10.52
C ILE A 101 -5.42 9.12 11.65
N ALA A 102 -4.90 9.27 12.87
CA ALA A 102 -5.63 9.81 14.01
C ALA A 102 -6.10 11.26 13.74
N ASP A 103 -5.22 12.11 13.20
CA ASP A 103 -5.57 13.48 12.82
C ASP A 103 -6.66 13.47 11.74
N ALA A 104 -6.54 12.61 10.74
CA ALA A 104 -7.49 12.53 9.63
C ALA A 104 -8.87 11.97 10.04
N LEU A 105 -8.94 11.18 11.10
CA LEU A 105 -10.19 10.69 11.69
C LEU A 105 -10.85 11.75 12.57
N SER A 106 -10.07 12.57 13.30
CA SER A 106 -10.58 13.57 14.26
C SER A 106 -10.81 14.95 13.65
N THR A 107 -10.04 15.33 12.63
CA THR A 107 -10.13 16.65 11.99
C THR A 107 -11.29 16.71 11.00
N ILE A 108 -12.13 17.75 11.14
CA ILE A 108 -13.21 18.01 10.21
C ILE A 108 -12.71 18.74 8.97
N ASN A 109 -12.96 18.17 7.81
CA ASN A 109 -12.70 18.82 6.53
C ASN A 109 -13.71 19.98 6.33
N PRO A 110 -13.25 21.23 6.21
CA PRO A 110 -14.13 22.39 6.11
C PRO A 110 -14.99 22.40 4.84
N LEU A 111 -14.59 21.66 3.80
CA LEU A 111 -15.34 21.57 2.54
C LEU A 111 -16.50 20.59 2.59
N THR A 112 -16.39 19.55 3.40
CA THR A 112 -17.39 18.47 3.43
C THR A 112 -18.17 18.40 4.74
N GLY A 113 -17.71 19.05 5.79
CA GLY A 113 -18.26 18.97 7.15
C GLY A 113 -18.11 17.59 7.81
N ARG A 114 -17.23 16.73 7.28
CA ARG A 114 -16.94 15.38 7.80
C ARG A 114 -15.45 15.24 8.07
N SER A 115 -15.03 14.22 8.81
CA SER A 115 -13.63 13.87 8.97
C SER A 115 -12.98 13.57 7.61
N PHE A 116 -11.65 13.67 7.50
CA PHE A 116 -10.94 13.35 6.26
C PHE A 116 -10.98 11.85 5.92
N LEU A 117 -11.03 10.99 6.94
CA LEU A 117 -11.18 9.54 6.79
C LEU A 117 -12.46 9.04 7.48
N ASN A 118 -12.98 7.92 7.05
CA ASN A 118 -14.07 7.23 7.72
C ASN A 118 -13.56 6.45 8.94
N HIS A 119 -14.34 6.44 9.99
CA HIS A 119 -14.19 5.50 11.09
C HIS A 119 -14.23 4.06 10.59
N PHE A 120 -13.52 3.18 11.25
CA PHE A 120 -13.42 1.78 10.85
C PHE A 120 -13.23 0.82 12.02
N THR A 121 -13.60 -0.43 11.81
CA THR A 121 -13.29 -1.53 12.70
C THR A 121 -12.22 -2.43 12.08
N TYR A 122 -11.34 -2.99 12.90
CA TYR A 122 -10.28 -3.91 12.52
C TYR A 122 -10.52 -5.29 13.12
N HIS A 123 -10.52 -6.32 12.30
CA HIS A 123 -10.84 -7.69 12.67
C HIS A 123 -9.68 -8.62 12.31
N PRO A 124 -8.79 -8.98 13.26
CA PRO A 124 -7.74 -9.94 13.03
C PRO A 124 -8.33 -11.34 12.87
N ILE A 125 -7.97 -12.03 11.80
CA ILE A 125 -8.33 -13.44 11.55
C ILE A 125 -7.05 -14.25 11.69
N PHE A 126 -6.92 -14.96 12.80
CA PHE A 126 -5.73 -15.73 13.08
C PHE A 126 -5.75 -17.06 12.32
N VAL A 127 -4.66 -17.33 11.61
CA VAL A 127 -4.48 -18.53 10.80
C VAL A 127 -3.21 -19.23 11.22
N GLU A 128 -3.34 -20.42 11.77
CA GLU A 128 -2.21 -21.23 12.20
C GLU A 128 -1.49 -21.84 11.00
N LEU A 129 -0.16 -21.80 11.02
CA LEU A 129 0.67 -22.47 10.02
C LEU A 129 0.61 -23.97 10.18
N THR A 130 0.48 -24.70 9.08
CA THR A 130 0.58 -26.17 9.10
C THR A 130 1.99 -26.62 9.55
N PRO A 131 2.15 -27.87 10.04
CA PRO A 131 3.47 -28.39 10.42
C PRO A 131 4.51 -28.29 9.31
N SER A 132 4.10 -28.48 8.03
CA SER A 132 4.97 -28.36 6.88
C SER A 132 5.39 -26.91 6.61
N GLU A 133 4.51 -25.95 6.81
CA GLU A 133 4.79 -24.52 6.69
C GLU A 133 5.70 -24.04 7.81
N ASN A 134 5.47 -24.48 9.04
CA ASN A 134 6.34 -24.21 10.18
C ASN A 134 7.76 -24.71 9.92
N LYS A 135 7.91 -25.94 9.43
CA LYS A 135 9.23 -26.49 9.10
C LYS A 135 9.95 -25.64 8.03
N ARG A 136 9.24 -25.18 7.00
CA ARG A 136 9.80 -24.30 5.96
C ARG A 136 10.17 -22.93 6.53
N PHE A 137 9.31 -22.33 7.33
CA PHE A 137 9.55 -21.03 7.95
C PHE A 137 10.79 -21.05 8.86
N ASN A 138 10.88 -22.05 9.72
CA ASN A 138 12.01 -22.24 10.64
C ASN A 138 13.32 -22.51 9.89
N LYS A 139 13.27 -23.32 8.80
CA LYS A 139 14.42 -23.53 7.92
C LYS A 139 14.98 -22.22 7.38
N TYR A 140 14.12 -21.35 6.83
CA TYR A 140 14.56 -20.05 6.30
C TYR A 140 15.05 -19.12 7.42
N SER A 141 14.43 -19.17 8.60
CA SER A 141 14.92 -18.41 9.76
C SER A 141 16.32 -18.81 10.20
N GLN A 142 16.61 -20.11 10.22
CA GLN A 142 17.95 -20.62 10.49
C GLN A 142 18.96 -20.21 9.42
N GLN A 143 18.62 -20.31 8.14
CA GLN A 143 19.49 -19.89 7.05
C GLN A 143 19.80 -18.39 7.12
N ILE A 144 18.82 -17.55 7.47
CA ILE A 144 19.01 -16.10 7.69
C ILE A 144 19.99 -15.88 8.86
N ALA A 145 19.82 -16.60 9.96
CA ALA A 145 20.71 -16.47 11.12
C ALA A 145 22.14 -16.88 10.79
N ILE A 146 22.33 -17.98 10.08
CA ILE A 146 23.65 -18.46 9.63
C ILE A 146 24.31 -17.44 8.70
N LEU A 147 23.55 -16.92 7.71
CA LEU A 147 24.11 -15.96 6.75
C LEU A 147 24.53 -14.66 7.44
N LYS A 148 23.73 -14.17 8.39
CA LYS A 148 24.07 -12.97 9.17
C LYS A 148 25.24 -13.13 10.14
N ALA A 149 25.58 -14.36 10.50
CA ALA A 149 26.73 -14.65 11.35
C ALA A 149 28.05 -14.71 10.57
N GLN A 150 28.03 -14.59 9.24
CA GLN A 150 29.23 -14.50 8.40
C GLN A 150 29.74 -13.05 8.39
N ASP A 151 31.07 -12.88 8.38
CA ASP A 151 31.69 -11.55 8.34
C ASP A 151 31.37 -10.81 7.02
N GLU A 152 31.24 -11.57 5.92
CA GLU A 152 30.85 -11.06 4.61
C GLU A 152 29.70 -11.91 4.03
N TYR A 153 28.66 -11.27 3.54
CA TYR A 153 27.57 -11.94 2.83
C TYR A 153 26.99 -11.02 1.74
N ASP A 154 26.42 -11.65 0.70
CA ASP A 154 25.69 -10.92 -0.34
C ASP A 154 24.32 -10.44 0.20
N PRO A 155 24.07 -9.11 0.23
CA PRO A 155 22.77 -8.57 0.63
C PRO A 155 21.59 -9.13 -0.18
N ASP A 156 21.78 -9.44 -1.47
CA ASP A 156 20.75 -9.99 -2.34
C ASP A 156 20.36 -11.42 -1.90
N ASP A 157 21.31 -12.21 -1.42
CA ASP A 157 21.00 -13.56 -0.92
C ASP A 157 20.25 -13.50 0.41
N LEU A 158 20.59 -12.56 1.27
CA LEU A 158 19.85 -12.30 2.49
C LEU A 158 18.40 -11.86 2.17
N GLN A 159 18.21 -10.97 1.21
CA GLN A 159 16.90 -10.53 0.78
C GLN A 159 16.07 -11.69 0.21
N LYS A 160 16.65 -12.54 -0.63
CA LYS A 160 15.99 -13.75 -1.15
C LYS A 160 15.48 -14.67 -0.03
N LEU A 161 16.25 -14.83 1.03
CA LEU A 161 15.85 -15.65 2.19
C LEU A 161 14.72 -15.01 2.97
N TYR A 162 14.74 -13.69 3.17
CA TYR A 162 13.63 -12.96 3.77
C TYR A 162 12.35 -13.11 2.96
N ASP A 163 12.43 -12.97 1.63
CA ASP A 163 11.28 -13.11 0.73
C ASP A 163 10.69 -14.53 0.76
N ARG A 164 11.55 -15.56 0.75
CA ARG A 164 11.12 -16.97 0.87
C ARG A 164 10.44 -17.23 2.22
N ARG A 165 10.97 -16.71 3.31
CA ARG A 165 10.36 -16.83 4.63
C ARG A 165 9.03 -16.11 4.70
N ALA A 166 8.95 -14.86 4.24
CA ALA A 166 7.72 -14.09 4.19
C ALA A 166 6.65 -14.74 3.30
N ALA A 167 7.05 -15.40 2.20
CA ALA A 167 6.13 -16.11 1.32
C ALA A 167 5.41 -17.29 2.00
N VAL A 168 5.99 -17.88 3.05
CA VAL A 168 5.34 -18.97 3.82
C VAL A 168 4.13 -18.42 4.56
N SER A 169 4.29 -17.40 5.40
CA SER A 169 3.18 -16.81 6.16
C SER A 169 2.18 -16.09 5.26
N LYS A 170 2.66 -15.44 4.21
CA LYS A 170 1.83 -14.73 3.22
C LYS A 170 0.85 -15.68 2.52
N ASN A 171 1.31 -16.89 2.14
CA ASN A 171 0.53 -17.86 1.37
C ASN A 171 0.09 -19.07 2.19
N ALA A 172 -0.05 -18.93 3.51
CA ALA A 172 -0.48 -20.03 4.39
C ALA A 172 -1.80 -20.66 3.91
N GLU A 173 -1.84 -21.98 3.82
CA GLU A 173 -2.97 -22.74 3.24
C GLU A 173 -4.26 -22.54 4.04
N GLY A 174 -4.16 -22.44 5.37
CA GLY A 174 -5.30 -22.20 6.24
C GLY A 174 -6.08 -20.90 5.93
N LYS A 175 -5.48 -19.96 5.21
CA LYS A 175 -6.14 -18.71 4.80
C LYS A 175 -7.30 -18.94 3.85
N TYR A 176 -7.27 -19.97 3.01
CA TYR A 176 -8.39 -20.29 2.13
C TYR A 176 -9.63 -20.76 2.91
N TYR A 177 -9.41 -21.64 3.89
CA TYR A 177 -10.49 -22.06 4.77
C TYR A 177 -11.06 -20.88 5.57
N ALA A 178 -10.19 -20.05 6.12
CA ALA A 178 -10.60 -18.86 6.88
C ALA A 178 -11.35 -17.85 5.99
N LEU A 179 -10.95 -17.68 4.72
CA LEU A 179 -11.64 -16.84 3.75
C LEU A 179 -13.06 -17.37 3.47
N SER A 180 -13.18 -18.68 3.22
CA SER A 180 -14.49 -19.32 3.00
C SER A 180 -15.40 -19.11 4.21
N LYS A 181 -14.90 -19.34 5.44
CA LYS A 181 -15.64 -19.12 6.68
C LYS A 181 -16.03 -17.66 6.89
N LEU A 182 -15.16 -16.72 6.56
CA LEU A 182 -15.48 -15.30 6.64
C LEU A 182 -16.70 -14.96 5.77
N PHE A 183 -16.71 -15.44 4.52
CA PHE A 183 -17.85 -15.21 3.62
C PHE A 183 -19.12 -15.93 4.06
N ASP A 184 -19.04 -17.06 4.77
CA ASP A 184 -20.21 -17.71 5.39
C ASP A 184 -20.84 -16.89 6.51
N GLN A 185 -20.01 -16.12 7.24
CA GLN A 185 -20.44 -15.27 8.35
C GLN A 185 -20.96 -13.91 7.91
N LEU A 186 -20.49 -13.41 6.75
CA LEU A 186 -20.97 -12.15 6.21
C LEU A 186 -22.35 -12.34 5.58
N ILE A 187 -23.28 -11.46 5.94
CA ILE A 187 -24.60 -11.44 5.32
C ILE A 187 -24.41 -11.11 3.83
N PRO A 188 -25.01 -11.88 2.89
CA PRO A 188 -24.79 -11.70 1.46
C PRO A 188 -24.96 -10.26 0.96
N GLU A 189 -25.94 -9.52 1.49
CA GLU A 189 -26.20 -8.13 1.17
C GLU A 189 -25.12 -7.17 1.66
N SER A 190 -24.32 -7.59 2.63
CA SER A 190 -23.18 -6.82 3.14
C SER A 190 -21.87 -7.07 2.37
N ILE A 191 -21.83 -8.11 1.54
CA ILE A 191 -20.68 -8.44 0.68
C ILE A 191 -20.74 -7.55 -0.58
N VAL A 192 -20.80 -6.25 -0.40
CA VAL A 192 -20.71 -5.27 -1.48
C VAL A 192 -19.59 -4.30 -1.17
N ASP A 193 -19.10 -3.64 -2.20
CA ASP A 193 -18.05 -2.64 -2.04
C ASP A 193 -16.79 -3.22 -1.33
N THR A 194 -16.46 -4.50 -1.63
CA THR A 194 -15.38 -5.26 -0.97
C THR A 194 -14.14 -5.36 -1.84
N ILE A 195 -12.97 -5.10 -1.25
CA ILE A 195 -11.67 -5.34 -1.88
C ILE A 195 -10.98 -6.51 -1.16
N LEU A 196 -10.62 -7.54 -1.92
CA LEU A 196 -9.86 -8.69 -1.45
C LEU A 196 -8.41 -8.60 -1.96
N PHE A 197 -7.47 -8.31 -1.06
CA PHE A 197 -6.05 -8.27 -1.37
C PHE A 197 -5.41 -9.65 -1.25
N VAL A 198 -4.88 -10.15 -2.36
CA VAL A 198 -4.27 -11.47 -2.47
C VAL A 198 -2.87 -11.40 -3.04
N SER A 199 -2.10 -12.47 -2.93
CA SER A 199 -0.88 -12.67 -3.73
C SER A 199 -1.21 -13.30 -5.08
N ASP A 200 -0.24 -13.27 -6.03
CA ASP A 200 -0.37 -13.97 -7.32
C ASP A 200 -0.75 -15.44 -7.16
N LYS A 201 -0.17 -16.11 -6.16
CA LYS A 201 -0.43 -17.51 -5.86
C LYS A 201 -1.84 -17.77 -5.32
N GLN A 202 -2.45 -16.76 -4.72
CA GLN A 202 -3.76 -16.89 -4.06
C GLN A 202 -4.93 -16.56 -4.98
N ILE A 203 -4.72 -15.92 -6.13
CA ILE A 203 -5.80 -15.47 -7.02
C ILE A 203 -6.73 -16.63 -7.36
N LYS A 204 -6.19 -17.77 -7.85
CA LYS A 204 -7.01 -18.89 -8.28
C LYS A 204 -7.89 -19.40 -7.14
N GLY A 205 -7.30 -19.76 -5.99
CA GLY A 205 -8.06 -20.28 -4.86
C GLY A 205 -9.09 -19.30 -4.30
N ALA A 206 -8.77 -18.00 -4.28
CA ALA A 206 -9.72 -16.97 -3.90
C ALA A 206 -10.90 -16.89 -4.88
N PHE A 207 -10.63 -16.97 -6.19
CA PHE A 207 -11.68 -16.98 -7.23
C PHE A 207 -12.56 -18.23 -7.13
N ASP A 208 -11.98 -19.39 -6.85
CA ASP A 208 -12.73 -20.64 -6.69
C ASP A 208 -13.72 -20.52 -5.52
N ILE A 209 -13.27 -20.02 -4.35
CA ILE A 209 -14.12 -19.78 -3.18
C ILE A 209 -15.25 -18.79 -3.50
N LEU A 210 -14.95 -17.68 -4.16
CA LEU A 210 -15.96 -16.69 -4.53
C LEU A 210 -16.95 -17.25 -5.55
N SER A 211 -16.52 -18.18 -6.45
CA SER A 211 -17.39 -18.90 -7.37
C SER A 211 -18.37 -19.81 -6.65
N GLU A 212 -17.87 -20.64 -5.75
CA GLU A 212 -18.69 -21.56 -4.95
C GLU A 212 -19.77 -20.84 -4.16
N LYS A 213 -19.50 -19.60 -3.74
CA LYS A 213 -20.43 -18.76 -3.01
C LYS A 213 -21.29 -17.83 -3.89
N HIS A 214 -21.23 -17.99 -5.21
CA HIS A 214 -21.97 -17.19 -6.19
C HIS A 214 -21.75 -15.67 -6.07
N ILE A 215 -20.57 -15.25 -5.61
CA ILE A 215 -20.21 -13.83 -5.43
C ILE A 215 -19.73 -13.26 -6.77
N LYS A 216 -20.34 -12.15 -7.21
CA LYS A 216 -19.95 -11.40 -8.41
C LYS A 216 -18.62 -10.71 -8.17
N ARG A 217 -17.61 -11.02 -8.97
CA ARG A 217 -16.24 -10.58 -8.78
C ARG A 217 -15.51 -10.28 -10.08
N ALA A 218 -14.51 -9.43 -9.99
CA ALA A 218 -13.50 -9.26 -11.02
C ALA A 218 -12.10 -9.20 -10.37
N LYS A 219 -11.07 -9.40 -11.17
CA LYS A 219 -9.68 -9.21 -10.72
C LYS A 219 -9.12 -7.94 -11.33
N ILE A 220 -8.21 -7.31 -10.59
CA ILE A 220 -7.35 -6.24 -11.09
C ILE A 220 -5.91 -6.62 -10.76
N THR A 221 -5.10 -6.82 -11.80
CA THR A 221 -3.68 -7.13 -11.72
C THR A 221 -2.91 -6.17 -12.64
N GLU A 222 -1.60 -6.29 -12.71
CA GLU A 222 -0.81 -5.51 -13.66
C GLU A 222 -1.10 -5.87 -15.14
N ARG A 223 -1.75 -7.01 -15.37
CA ARG A 223 -2.06 -7.53 -16.73
C ARG A 223 -3.27 -6.88 -17.35
N GLU A 224 -4.26 -6.49 -16.53
CA GLU A 224 -5.42 -5.76 -17.03
C GLU A 224 -4.95 -4.39 -17.54
N SER A 225 -5.21 -4.13 -18.82
CA SER A 225 -4.63 -3.00 -19.51
C SER A 225 -5.10 -1.66 -18.95
N ALA A 226 -4.12 -0.81 -18.62
CA ALA A 226 -4.37 0.59 -18.28
C ALA A 226 -4.39 1.52 -19.52
N SER A 227 -4.13 0.98 -20.72
CA SER A 227 -4.03 1.76 -21.96
C SER A 227 -4.89 1.24 -23.10
N LYS A 228 -5.29 -0.06 -23.07
CA LYS A 228 -6.12 -0.64 -24.12
C LYS A 228 -7.58 -0.26 -23.90
N VAL A 229 -8.13 0.53 -24.80
CA VAL A 229 -9.55 0.90 -24.83
C VAL A 229 -10.39 -0.35 -25.18
N VAL A 230 -11.45 -0.59 -24.43
CA VAL A 230 -12.33 -1.78 -24.53
C VAL A 230 -13.77 -1.46 -24.85
N ASN A 231 -14.20 -0.20 -24.75
CA ASN A 231 -15.56 0.23 -25.08
C ASN A 231 -15.60 1.47 -25.97
N ASN A 232 -16.80 1.85 -26.42
CA ASN A 232 -17.01 3.01 -27.30
C ASN A 232 -16.83 4.36 -26.57
N ASP A 233 -16.83 4.37 -25.24
CA ASP A 233 -16.65 5.58 -24.43
C ASP A 233 -15.18 5.91 -24.21
N GLY A 234 -14.28 5.06 -24.70
CA GLY A 234 -12.84 5.25 -24.59
C GLY A 234 -12.22 4.71 -23.30
N ASP A 235 -12.97 3.94 -22.50
CA ASP A 235 -12.49 3.39 -21.25
C ASP A 235 -11.53 2.21 -21.48
N THR A 236 -10.55 2.12 -20.61
CA THR A 236 -9.66 0.97 -20.54
C THR A 236 -10.33 -0.19 -19.79
N GLU A 237 -9.83 -1.42 -19.97
CA GLU A 237 -10.33 -2.61 -19.25
C GLU A 237 -10.40 -2.38 -17.73
N ARG A 238 -9.40 -1.70 -17.18
CA ARG A 238 -9.34 -1.37 -15.77
C ARG A 238 -10.42 -0.38 -15.35
N GLN A 239 -10.65 0.67 -16.14
CA GLN A 239 -11.69 1.66 -15.89
C GLN A 239 -13.08 1.03 -15.94
N GLU A 240 -13.33 0.13 -16.90
CA GLU A 240 -14.59 -0.59 -17.01
C GLU A 240 -14.87 -1.45 -15.77
N ILE A 241 -13.88 -2.23 -15.28
CA ILE A 241 -14.00 -3.03 -14.05
C ILE A 241 -14.34 -2.13 -12.84
N ILE A 242 -13.65 -0.98 -12.71
CA ILE A 242 -13.89 -0.04 -11.61
C ILE A 242 -15.30 0.57 -11.72
N SER A 243 -15.73 0.90 -12.93
CA SER A 243 -17.09 1.42 -13.18
C SER A 243 -18.16 0.41 -12.75
N GLN A 244 -18.02 -0.86 -13.16
CA GLN A 244 -18.93 -1.94 -12.78
C GLN A 244 -18.95 -2.16 -11.26
N PHE A 245 -17.82 -2.03 -10.59
CA PHE A 245 -17.74 -2.13 -9.13
C PHE A 245 -18.45 -0.96 -8.46
N ASN A 246 -18.21 0.27 -8.91
CA ASN A 246 -18.86 1.47 -8.37
C ASN A 246 -20.39 1.47 -8.60
N GLN A 247 -20.85 0.81 -9.66
CA GLN A 247 -22.27 0.59 -9.96
C GLN A 247 -22.86 -0.64 -9.24
N ARG A 248 -22.06 -1.33 -8.39
CA ARG A 248 -22.44 -2.55 -7.66
C ARG A 248 -22.86 -3.72 -8.55
N GLN A 249 -22.43 -3.74 -9.80
CA GLN A 249 -22.55 -4.91 -10.67
C GLN A 249 -21.58 -6.01 -10.25
N LEU A 250 -20.48 -5.62 -9.60
CA LEU A 250 -19.51 -6.48 -8.93
C LEU A 250 -19.60 -6.25 -7.42
N GLN A 251 -19.47 -7.32 -6.63
CA GLN A 251 -19.49 -7.28 -5.17
C GLN A 251 -18.08 -7.21 -4.60
N VAL A 252 -17.14 -7.94 -5.24
CA VAL A 252 -15.75 -8.09 -4.77
C VAL A 252 -14.78 -7.79 -5.90
N LEU A 253 -13.83 -6.89 -5.63
CA LEU A 253 -12.62 -6.74 -6.43
C LEU A 253 -11.49 -7.53 -5.80
N VAL A 254 -10.90 -8.46 -6.57
CA VAL A 254 -9.72 -9.22 -6.15
C VAL A 254 -8.50 -8.58 -6.75
N GLY A 255 -7.60 -8.08 -5.90
CA GLY A 255 -6.45 -7.33 -6.35
C GLY A 255 -5.12 -7.80 -5.77
N ILE A 256 -4.08 -7.58 -6.55
CA ILE A 256 -2.69 -7.69 -6.14
C ILE A 256 -2.16 -6.25 -5.96
N LYS A 257 -0.87 -6.09 -5.84
CA LYS A 257 -0.15 -4.81 -5.68
C LYS A 257 -0.67 -3.64 -6.53
N CYS A 258 -1.27 -3.88 -7.69
CA CYS A 258 -1.81 -2.84 -8.57
C CYS A 258 -2.97 -2.02 -7.95
N LEU A 259 -3.61 -2.51 -6.89
CA LEU A 259 -4.57 -1.72 -6.09
C LEU A 259 -3.87 -0.84 -5.04
N ASP A 260 -2.55 -0.97 -4.87
CA ASP A 260 -1.79 -0.20 -3.89
C ASP A 260 -1.51 1.23 -4.38
N GLU A 261 -1.40 1.46 -5.71
CA GLU A 261 -1.07 2.76 -6.30
C GLU A 261 -1.95 3.08 -7.52
N GLY A 262 -2.27 4.37 -7.70
CA GLY A 262 -2.86 4.89 -8.94
C GLY A 262 -4.33 4.58 -9.22
N ILE A 263 -5.05 3.85 -8.36
CA ILE A 263 -6.47 3.53 -8.55
C ILE A 263 -7.29 4.15 -7.42
N ASP A 264 -8.31 4.92 -7.75
CA ASP A 264 -9.26 5.45 -6.79
C ASP A 264 -10.53 4.60 -6.76
N ILE A 265 -10.83 4.00 -5.59
CA ILE A 265 -12.01 3.17 -5.35
C ILE A 265 -12.72 3.69 -4.09
N PRO A 266 -13.34 4.87 -4.16
CA PRO A 266 -13.88 5.54 -2.97
C PRO A 266 -15.04 4.77 -2.32
N ASN A 267 -15.78 3.97 -3.10
CA ASN A 267 -16.93 3.22 -2.61
C ASN A 267 -16.56 1.99 -1.78
N ALA A 268 -15.31 1.54 -1.82
CA ALA A 268 -14.88 0.37 -1.04
C ALA A 268 -15.14 0.56 0.46
N ARG A 269 -15.84 -0.40 1.08
CA ARG A 269 -16.25 -0.38 2.49
C ARG A 269 -15.56 -1.47 3.31
N ILE A 270 -15.22 -2.57 2.66
CA ILE A 270 -14.61 -3.74 3.29
C ILE A 270 -13.26 -3.99 2.61
N ALA A 271 -12.21 -4.09 3.43
CA ALA A 271 -10.93 -4.64 3.00
C ALA A 271 -10.73 -6.01 3.62
N ILE A 272 -10.40 -7.00 2.80
CA ILE A 272 -9.98 -8.33 3.25
C ILE A 272 -8.52 -8.49 2.85
N LEU A 273 -7.62 -8.49 3.84
CA LEU A 273 -6.17 -8.57 3.65
C LEU A 273 -5.71 -10.03 3.80
N MET A 274 -5.97 -10.85 2.79
CA MET A 274 -5.52 -12.25 2.78
C MET A 274 -4.01 -12.36 2.59
N SER A 275 -3.44 -11.41 1.83
CA SER A 275 -2.00 -11.29 1.62
C SER A 275 -1.53 -9.91 2.06
N SER A 276 -0.89 -9.84 3.21
CA SER A 276 -0.26 -8.62 3.69
C SER A 276 1.23 -8.61 3.33
N SER A 277 1.72 -7.47 2.91
CA SER A 277 3.15 -7.22 2.75
C SER A 277 3.79 -7.01 4.13
N THR A 278 5.04 -7.40 4.25
CA THR A 278 5.86 -7.00 5.41
C THR A 278 6.28 -5.53 5.34
N ASN A 279 5.98 -4.86 4.22
CA ASN A 279 6.20 -3.44 4.03
C ASN A 279 5.06 -2.64 4.69
N PRO A 280 5.31 -1.87 5.76
CA PRO A 280 4.30 -1.07 6.44
C PRO A 280 3.57 -0.11 5.49
N ARG A 281 4.29 0.44 4.51
CA ARG A 281 3.76 1.38 3.52
C ARG A 281 2.64 0.77 2.69
N GLU A 282 2.88 -0.38 2.07
CA GLU A 282 1.86 -1.07 1.26
C GLU A 282 0.61 -1.38 2.09
N PHE A 283 0.82 -1.76 3.35
CA PHE A 283 -0.28 -2.05 4.27
C PHE A 283 -1.13 -0.80 4.56
N VAL A 284 -0.48 0.31 4.92
CA VAL A 284 -1.16 1.59 5.18
C VAL A 284 -1.86 2.12 3.93
N GLN A 285 -1.22 2.04 2.76
CA GLN A 285 -1.82 2.47 1.49
C GLN A 285 -3.07 1.66 1.12
N ARG A 286 -3.06 0.33 1.31
CA ARG A 286 -4.23 -0.54 1.07
C ARG A 286 -5.40 -0.15 1.94
N VAL A 287 -5.16 -0.07 3.24
CA VAL A 287 -6.21 0.31 4.20
C VAL A 287 -6.67 1.74 3.94
N GLY A 288 -5.75 2.67 3.70
CA GLY A 288 -6.05 4.06 3.39
C GLY A 288 -7.05 4.24 2.25
N ARG A 289 -7.03 3.36 1.23
CA ARG A 289 -8.01 3.41 0.13
C ARG A 289 -9.41 3.04 0.58
N VAL A 290 -9.52 2.10 1.51
CA VAL A 290 -10.81 1.60 1.99
C VAL A 290 -11.42 2.51 3.06
N ILE A 291 -10.61 3.23 3.83
CA ILE A 291 -11.11 4.16 4.84
C ILE A 291 -11.35 5.59 4.32
N ARG A 292 -11.13 5.85 3.03
CA ARG A 292 -11.47 7.15 2.40
C ARG A 292 -12.96 7.47 2.53
N GLN A 293 -13.26 8.77 2.63
CA GLN A 293 -14.62 9.26 2.60
C GLN A 293 -15.27 9.01 1.23
N ALA A 294 -16.53 8.60 1.25
CA ALA A 294 -17.37 8.48 0.06
C ALA A 294 -18.82 8.83 0.40
N PRO A 295 -19.64 9.21 -0.60
CA PRO A 295 -21.07 9.41 -0.39
C PRO A 295 -21.73 8.17 0.22
N ASN A 296 -22.57 8.37 1.23
CA ASN A 296 -23.32 7.31 1.91
C ASN A 296 -22.47 6.22 2.61
N LYS A 297 -21.18 6.47 2.81
CA LYS A 297 -20.29 5.59 3.54
C LYS A 297 -20.13 6.11 4.97
N LYS A 298 -20.57 5.31 5.95
CA LYS A 298 -20.52 5.68 7.38
C LYS A 298 -19.27 5.11 8.06
N THR A 299 -18.98 3.83 7.82
CA THR A 299 -17.87 3.11 8.44
C THR A 299 -17.23 2.16 7.44
N SER A 300 -16.01 1.73 7.73
CA SER A 300 -15.30 0.70 6.97
C SER A 300 -14.96 -0.49 7.86
N LYS A 301 -14.75 -1.66 7.26
CA LYS A 301 -14.31 -2.88 7.98
C LYS A 301 -13.03 -3.42 7.36
N ILE A 302 -12.07 -3.72 8.19
CA ILE A 302 -10.78 -4.30 7.78
C ILE A 302 -10.67 -5.68 8.39
N TYR A 303 -10.63 -6.72 7.55
CA TYR A 303 -10.34 -8.10 7.95
C TYR A 303 -8.91 -8.42 7.57
N ASP A 304 -8.07 -8.74 8.54
CA ASP A 304 -6.65 -9.00 8.30
C ASP A 304 -6.25 -10.41 8.74
N PHE A 305 -5.72 -11.19 7.81
CA PHE A 305 -5.35 -12.60 8.02
C PHE A 305 -3.94 -12.69 8.60
N ILE A 306 -3.87 -12.91 9.90
CA ILE A 306 -2.67 -12.97 10.73
C ILE A 306 -2.17 -14.42 10.79
N ALA A 307 -1.05 -14.70 10.13
CA ALA A 307 -0.41 -16.02 10.26
C ALA A 307 0.32 -16.13 11.59
N PHE A 308 0.13 -17.23 12.30
CA PHE A 308 0.81 -17.50 13.56
C PHE A 308 1.21 -18.97 13.70
N SER A 309 2.03 -19.27 14.70
CA SER A 309 2.36 -20.62 15.11
C SER A 309 2.99 -20.60 16.49
N ASP A 310 2.54 -21.49 17.35
CA ASP A 310 3.10 -21.66 18.70
C ASP A 310 4.55 -22.20 18.66
N SER A 311 4.92 -22.88 17.59
CA SER A 311 6.27 -23.43 17.39
C SER A 311 7.25 -22.49 16.68
N THR A 312 6.81 -21.26 16.33
CA THR A 312 7.62 -20.31 15.58
C THR A 312 7.71 -18.98 16.32
N ALA A 313 8.80 -18.83 17.08
CA ALA A 313 9.05 -17.60 17.83
C ALA A 313 9.12 -16.37 16.92
N GLY A 314 8.53 -15.26 17.36
CA GLY A 314 8.64 -13.96 16.71
C GLY A 314 7.76 -13.76 15.47
N LEU A 315 7.01 -14.78 15.01
CA LEU A 315 6.11 -14.61 13.86
C LEU A 315 4.90 -13.76 14.25
N LEU A 316 4.22 -14.11 15.32
CA LEU A 316 3.02 -13.39 15.76
C LEU A 316 3.35 -11.98 16.22
N GLU A 317 4.48 -11.76 16.90
CA GLU A 317 4.96 -10.44 17.30
C GLU A 317 5.23 -9.53 16.10
N LYS A 318 5.79 -10.09 15.02
CA LYS A 318 6.00 -9.34 13.78
C LYS A 318 4.70 -8.97 13.10
N GLU A 319 3.74 -9.89 13.06
CA GLU A 319 2.40 -9.62 12.51
C GLU A 319 1.65 -8.61 13.40
N ALA A 320 1.80 -8.69 14.72
CA ALA A 320 1.23 -7.75 15.67
C ALA A 320 1.75 -6.30 15.45
N LYS A 321 3.08 -6.14 15.27
CA LYS A 321 3.67 -4.83 14.94
C LYS A 321 3.09 -4.24 13.65
N ARG A 322 2.86 -5.07 12.65
CA ARG A 322 2.22 -4.63 11.41
C ARG A 322 0.76 -4.25 11.63
N ALA A 323 0.01 -5.09 12.35
CA ALA A 323 -1.41 -4.84 12.66
C ALA A 323 -1.59 -3.54 13.44
N GLN A 324 -0.70 -3.26 14.40
CA GLN A 324 -0.72 -2.07 15.25
C GLN A 324 -0.73 -0.76 14.46
N LEU A 325 -0.06 -0.69 13.31
CA LEU A 325 -0.01 0.51 12.46
C LEU A 325 -1.40 1.05 12.08
N ILE A 326 -2.38 0.18 12.00
CA ILE A 326 -3.76 0.54 11.64
C ILE A 326 -4.71 0.33 12.80
N ALA A 327 -4.59 -0.80 13.51
CA ALA A 327 -5.50 -1.19 14.59
C ALA A 327 -5.55 -0.18 15.72
N ALA A 328 -4.45 0.53 16.00
CA ALA A 328 -4.40 1.59 17.01
C ALA A 328 -5.43 2.71 16.79
N ASN A 329 -5.88 2.89 15.55
CA ASN A 329 -6.86 3.92 15.17
C ASN A 329 -8.26 3.33 14.90
N ALA A 330 -8.48 2.04 15.13
CA ALA A 330 -9.77 1.39 14.94
C ALA A 330 -10.72 1.67 16.10
N ASP A 331 -12.02 1.83 15.82
CA ASP A 331 -13.06 2.06 16.82
C ASP A 331 -13.14 0.92 17.86
N ASN A 332 -12.75 -0.29 17.47
CA ASN A 332 -12.75 -1.49 18.32
C ASN A 332 -11.35 -1.90 18.79
N TYR A 333 -10.42 -0.96 18.95
CA TYR A 333 -9.02 -1.27 19.31
C TYR A 333 -8.88 -2.16 20.57
N ASN A 334 -9.72 -1.95 21.59
CA ASN A 334 -9.67 -2.75 22.82
C ASN A 334 -9.97 -4.24 22.56
N GLU A 335 -10.92 -4.55 21.67
CA GLU A 335 -11.23 -5.92 21.26
C GLU A 335 -10.05 -6.55 20.50
N VAL A 336 -9.41 -5.77 19.63
CA VAL A 336 -8.22 -6.21 18.90
C VAL A 336 -7.07 -6.53 19.84
N ARG A 337 -6.82 -5.64 20.79
CA ARG A 337 -5.78 -5.82 21.82
C ARG A 337 -6.02 -7.09 22.63
N GLU A 338 -7.25 -7.33 23.05
CA GLU A 338 -7.62 -8.55 23.78
C GLU A 338 -7.40 -9.81 22.94
N ALA A 339 -7.76 -9.78 21.64
CA ALA A 339 -7.58 -10.92 20.73
C ALA A 339 -6.10 -11.31 20.54
N PHE A 340 -5.17 -10.34 20.54
CA PHE A 340 -3.73 -10.60 20.52
C PHE A 340 -3.21 -11.04 21.90
N SER A 341 -3.71 -10.42 22.98
CA SER A 341 -3.32 -10.78 24.36
C SER A 341 -3.66 -12.22 24.70
N GLN A 342 -4.82 -12.73 24.27
CA GLN A 342 -5.21 -14.14 24.40
C GLN A 342 -4.24 -15.11 23.72
N ARG A 343 -3.37 -14.61 22.82
CA ARG A 343 -2.31 -15.36 22.14
C ARG A 343 -0.90 -15.01 22.63
N GLY A 344 -0.82 -14.37 23.79
CA GLY A 344 0.45 -14.05 24.43
C GLY A 344 1.19 -12.84 23.87
N VAL A 345 0.57 -12.02 23.02
CA VAL A 345 1.20 -10.83 22.45
C VAL A 345 0.49 -9.55 22.90
N ASN A 346 1.27 -8.64 23.49
CA ASN A 346 0.77 -7.33 23.88
C ASN A 346 1.04 -6.31 22.76
N LEU A 347 -0.03 -5.74 22.18
CA LEU A 347 0.09 -4.71 21.15
C LEU A 347 0.71 -3.40 21.67
N ASP A 348 0.47 -3.04 22.93
CA ASP A 348 0.94 -1.76 23.49
C ASP A 348 2.43 -1.78 23.89
N ALA A 349 3.06 -2.94 23.96
CA ALA A 349 4.45 -3.09 24.43
C ALA A 349 5.52 -2.54 23.46
N ASN A 350 5.11 -1.95 22.31
CA ASN A 350 6.00 -1.47 21.25
C ASN A 350 5.74 0.01 20.86
N GLN A 351 5.15 0.79 21.74
CA GLN A 351 5.06 2.27 21.61
C GLN A 351 6.32 2.97 22.06
#